data_1d3f5825615bcbff4cda5c6a16d5a39e
#
_entry.id   1d3f5825615bcbff4cda5c6a16d5a39e
#
_cell.length_a   1.000
_cell.length_b   1.000
_cell.length_c   1.000
_cell.angle_alpha   90.00
_cell.angle_beta   90.00
_cell.angle_gamma   90.00
#
_symmetry.space_group_name_H-M   'P 1'
#
loop_
_entity.id
_entity.type
_entity.pdbx_description
1 polymer ?
#
loop_
_entity_poly.entity_id
_entity_poly.type
_entity_poly.pdbx_seq_one_letter_code
_entity_poly.pdbx_strand_id
1 'polypeptide(L)'
;KFEYDDNAIDIATAAVAAIYKGQDFFYKPGRDIASIQRFETSLPSLNWILSGRHFGDNCGLPMGKLINVYGPSSSGKTTLCYQLAGEIVKAGGRVGWIDKESSFDSEYAAKFGIDADNPKHISLSWPDYSEQAFDTMYAWADAKSVSLIVVDSVDGLVSMNEEEKAAADTEQIGSQAKPLTRHLKKMINKARRANITVLYINQLRNNLTMGGSFGKKFTNVEAMKFYPHIQLEVAKDKTKAELYDSAGNFIGINTGVCATKNKTAAPFNKFQFQIIPGQGFSKETDTVFLGLKEKVVTQKGNWFYFGEQALGNGINMARLKLVENPELYLEINGILRNLFLHKYSQETITCDLLPEITELELAAEQPKKIKLTGKNKLTKETAETKNDEAAEA
;
A
#
# COMPACT_ATOMS: atom_id res chain seq x y z
N LYS A 1 39.90 -10.83 9.37
CA LYS A 1 38.97 -11.99 9.41
C LYS A 1 38.23 -11.93 10.73
N PHE A 2 36.92 -12.13 10.70
CA PHE A 2 36.12 -12.32 11.91
C PHE A 2 36.19 -13.83 12.25
N GLU A 3 36.50 -14.17 13.49
CA GLU A 3 36.46 -15.54 13.99
C GLU A 3 35.28 -15.65 14.96
N TYR A 4 34.40 -16.61 14.72
CA TYR A 4 33.27 -16.90 15.55
C TYR A 4 33.30 -18.33 16.05
N ASP A 5 32.82 -18.54 17.28
CA ASP A 5 32.52 -19.86 17.79
C ASP A 5 31.18 -20.34 17.18
N ASP A 6 31.23 -21.40 16.37
CA ASP A 6 30.06 -21.93 15.66
C ASP A 6 28.93 -22.35 16.60
N ASN A 7 29.22 -22.66 17.86
CA ASN A 7 28.24 -23.06 18.86
C ASN A 7 27.71 -21.89 19.70
N ALA A 8 28.35 -20.71 19.67
CA ALA A 8 28.00 -19.60 20.56
C ALA A 8 26.58 -19.09 20.32
N ILE A 9 26.12 -19.06 19.05
CA ILE A 9 24.78 -18.60 18.71
C ILE A 9 23.69 -19.57 19.20
N ASP A 10 23.98 -20.89 19.12
CA ASP A 10 23.02 -21.91 19.58
C ASP A 10 22.90 -21.90 21.10
N ILE A 11 24.01 -21.72 21.83
CA ILE A 11 24.01 -21.59 23.29
C ILE A 11 23.21 -20.32 23.71
N ALA A 12 23.46 -19.18 23.07
CA ALA A 12 22.77 -17.95 23.36
C ALA A 12 21.26 -18.06 23.05
N THR A 13 20.91 -18.69 21.93
CA THR A 13 19.54 -18.93 21.52
C THR A 13 18.80 -19.83 22.50
N ALA A 14 19.42 -20.92 22.93
CA ALA A 14 18.89 -21.84 23.92
C ALA A 14 18.67 -21.17 25.28
N ALA A 15 19.63 -20.36 25.74
CA ALA A 15 19.52 -19.61 27.00
C ALA A 15 18.32 -18.65 27.00
N VAL A 16 18.13 -17.89 25.90
CA VAL A 16 16.98 -16.97 25.77
C VAL A 16 15.68 -17.74 25.65
N ALA A 17 15.63 -18.84 24.88
CA ALA A 17 14.44 -19.68 24.75
C ALA A 17 13.99 -20.28 26.09
N ALA A 18 14.92 -20.62 26.97
CA ALA A 18 14.63 -21.11 28.33
C ALA A 18 13.93 -20.04 29.21
N ILE A 19 14.36 -18.77 29.11
CA ILE A 19 13.72 -17.64 29.82
C ILE A 19 12.25 -17.48 29.42
N TYR A 20 11.93 -17.63 28.15
CA TYR A 20 10.60 -17.42 27.60
C TYR A 20 9.76 -18.71 27.46
N LYS A 21 10.11 -19.78 28.20
CA LYS A 21 9.33 -21.03 28.34
C LYS A 21 8.90 -21.64 27.01
N GLY A 22 9.82 -21.74 26.06
CA GLY A 22 9.59 -22.45 24.80
C GLY A 22 8.75 -21.68 23.77
N GLN A 23 8.57 -20.38 23.91
CA GLN A 23 8.01 -19.56 22.82
C GLN A 23 9.03 -19.56 21.65
N ASP A 24 8.61 -20.10 20.50
CA ASP A 24 9.42 -20.19 19.31
C ASP A 24 9.43 -18.82 18.58
N PHE A 25 10.43 -18.00 18.84
CA PHE A 25 10.60 -16.69 18.20
C PHE A 25 11.95 -16.56 17.48
N PHE A 26 12.77 -17.61 17.49
CA PHE A 26 13.99 -17.69 16.71
C PHE A 26 13.74 -18.39 15.37
N TYR A 27 14.47 -17.94 14.34
CA TYR A 27 14.57 -18.68 13.11
C TYR A 27 15.42 -19.93 13.34
N LYS A 28 14.93 -21.08 12.88
CA LYS A 28 15.70 -22.33 12.89
C LYS A 28 16.17 -22.62 11.47
N PRO A 29 17.49 -22.78 11.23
CA PRO A 29 18.01 -23.21 9.94
C PRO A 29 17.28 -24.47 9.45
N GLY A 30 16.99 -24.56 8.17
CA GLY A 30 16.23 -25.68 7.59
C GLY A 30 14.70 -25.53 7.65
N ARG A 31 14.16 -24.53 8.34
CA ARG A 31 12.78 -24.07 8.11
C ARG A 31 12.79 -22.96 7.08
N ASP A 32 12.00 -23.10 6.04
CA ASP A 32 11.80 -22.02 5.09
C ASP A 32 11.44 -20.74 5.83
N ILE A 33 12.23 -19.66 5.59
CA ILE A 33 11.77 -18.32 5.94
C ILE A 33 10.49 -18.17 5.14
N ALA A 34 9.35 -18.27 5.81
CA ALA A 34 8.05 -18.26 5.15
C ALA A 34 8.00 -17.03 4.23
N SER A 35 8.00 -17.27 2.93
CA SER A 35 7.78 -16.24 1.94
C SER A 35 6.49 -15.51 2.33
N ILE A 36 6.43 -14.21 2.10
CA ILE A 36 5.21 -13.45 2.37
C ILE A 36 4.11 -14.04 1.50
N GLN A 37 3.14 -14.71 2.13
CA GLN A 37 1.96 -15.16 1.40
C GLN A 37 1.25 -13.93 0.81
N ARG A 38 0.77 -14.07 -0.41
CA ARG A 38 0.09 -12.97 -1.11
C ARG A 38 -1.20 -13.47 -1.71
N PHE A 39 -2.13 -12.56 -1.85
CA PHE A 39 -3.40 -12.76 -2.53
C PHE A 39 -3.38 -11.98 -3.84
N GLU A 40 -3.42 -12.69 -4.97
CA GLU A 40 -3.49 -12.08 -6.30
C GLU A 40 -4.85 -11.40 -6.46
N THR A 41 -4.86 -10.08 -6.70
CA THR A 41 -6.09 -9.33 -6.94
C THR A 41 -6.45 -9.33 -8.43
N SER A 42 -7.69 -8.96 -8.76
CA SER A 42 -8.16 -8.82 -10.14
C SER A 42 -7.51 -7.65 -10.91
N LEU A 43 -6.69 -6.84 -10.24
CA LEU A 43 -6.02 -5.66 -10.79
C LEU A 43 -4.51 -5.92 -10.93
N PRO A 44 -4.02 -6.33 -12.11
CA PRO A 44 -2.60 -6.62 -12.31
C PRO A 44 -1.66 -5.47 -11.93
N SER A 45 -2.06 -4.23 -12.21
CA SER A 45 -1.23 -3.07 -11.87
C SER A 45 -1.23 -2.78 -10.35
N LEU A 46 -2.29 -3.09 -9.62
CA LEU A 46 -2.31 -3.04 -8.16
C LEU A 46 -1.41 -4.13 -7.56
N ASN A 47 -1.46 -5.33 -8.13
CA ASN A 47 -0.56 -6.42 -7.76
C ASN A 47 0.90 -5.98 -7.89
N TRP A 48 1.26 -5.35 -9.00
CA TRP A 48 2.61 -4.81 -9.21
C TRP A 48 2.99 -3.72 -8.20
N ILE A 49 2.07 -2.80 -7.88
CA ILE A 49 2.29 -1.77 -6.85
C ILE A 49 2.62 -2.40 -5.50
N LEU A 50 1.92 -3.47 -5.13
CA LEU A 50 2.02 -4.11 -3.82
C LEU A 50 3.19 -5.09 -3.72
N SER A 51 3.57 -5.76 -4.83
CA SER A 51 4.49 -6.89 -4.81
C SER A 51 5.66 -6.80 -5.79
N GLY A 52 5.63 -5.86 -6.73
CA GLY A 52 6.57 -5.81 -7.87
C GLY A 52 6.24 -6.81 -8.98
N ARG A 53 5.14 -7.57 -8.86
CA ARG A 53 4.69 -8.56 -9.86
C ARG A 53 3.23 -8.33 -10.23
N HIS A 54 2.89 -8.45 -11.51
CA HIS A 54 1.53 -8.27 -12.02
C HIS A 54 0.68 -9.53 -11.86
N PHE A 55 1.28 -10.71 -11.99
CA PHE A 55 0.62 -12.01 -12.03
C PHE A 55 1.45 -13.10 -11.35
N GLY A 56 0.80 -14.20 -10.99
CA GLY A 56 1.41 -15.43 -10.54
C GLY A 56 1.63 -15.51 -9.04
N ASP A 57 2.36 -16.54 -8.63
CA ASP A 57 2.69 -16.76 -7.24
C ASP A 57 3.49 -15.59 -6.67
N ASN A 58 3.29 -15.30 -5.41
CA ASN A 58 3.93 -14.17 -4.72
C ASN A 58 3.58 -12.78 -5.29
N CYS A 59 2.43 -12.61 -5.96
CA CYS A 59 1.93 -11.30 -6.39
C CYS A 59 0.71 -10.83 -5.59
N GLY A 60 0.47 -9.52 -5.57
CA GLY A 60 -0.72 -8.90 -5.00
C GLY A 60 -0.63 -8.54 -3.51
N LEU A 61 -1.78 -8.63 -2.84
CA LEU A 61 -1.97 -8.20 -1.46
C LEU A 61 -1.16 -9.07 -0.49
N PRO A 62 -0.20 -8.51 0.28
CA PRO A 62 0.59 -9.28 1.22
C PRO A 62 -0.24 -9.65 2.45
N MET A 63 -0.35 -10.94 2.75
CA MET A 63 -1.07 -11.44 3.91
C MET A 63 -0.27 -11.25 5.21
N GLY A 64 -0.96 -11.07 6.32
CA GLY A 64 -0.32 -10.85 7.62
C GLY A 64 0.34 -9.48 7.78
N LYS A 65 -0.05 -8.47 7.02
CA LYS A 65 0.54 -7.13 7.02
C LYS A 65 -0.48 -6.04 7.31
N LEU A 66 0.02 -4.92 7.82
CA LEU A 66 -0.76 -3.70 8.04
C LEU A 66 -0.51 -2.74 6.87
N ILE A 67 -1.56 -2.24 6.27
CA ILE A 67 -1.54 -1.31 5.13
C ILE A 67 -2.34 -0.07 5.51
N ASN A 68 -1.75 1.10 5.34
CA ASN A 68 -2.43 2.38 5.46
C ASN A 68 -2.86 2.86 4.08
N VAL A 69 -4.16 2.88 3.81
CA VAL A 69 -4.78 3.40 2.58
C VAL A 69 -5.17 4.84 2.86
N TYR A 70 -4.46 5.79 2.26
CA TYR A 70 -4.65 7.19 2.60
C TYR A 70 -4.78 8.08 1.36
N GLY A 71 -5.39 9.24 1.54
CA GLY A 71 -5.57 10.21 0.46
C GLY A 71 -6.68 11.20 0.74
N PRO A 72 -6.92 12.15 -0.18
CA PRO A 72 -8.01 13.10 -0.08
C PRO A 72 -9.38 12.43 -0.01
N SER A 73 -10.39 13.17 0.47
CA SER A 73 -11.77 12.70 0.43
C SER A 73 -12.21 12.37 -1.01
N SER A 74 -13.10 11.41 -1.16
CA SER A 74 -13.68 10.99 -2.45
C SER A 74 -12.64 10.58 -3.50
N SER A 75 -11.46 10.08 -3.08
CA SER A 75 -10.41 9.58 -4.00
C SER A 75 -10.54 8.10 -4.36
N GLY A 76 -11.48 7.36 -3.74
CA GLY A 76 -11.69 5.94 -3.98
C GLY A 76 -11.08 4.99 -2.95
N LYS A 77 -10.65 5.50 -1.77
CA LYS A 77 -10.06 4.66 -0.69
C LYS A 77 -11.01 3.56 -0.23
N THR A 78 -12.21 3.93 0.19
CA THR A 78 -13.24 2.98 0.64
C THR A 78 -13.66 2.05 -0.48
N THR A 79 -13.79 2.53 -1.72
CA THR A 79 -14.06 1.70 -2.91
C THR A 79 -12.98 0.63 -3.13
N LEU A 80 -11.69 0.98 -2.97
CA LEU A 80 -10.59 0.02 -3.04
C LEU A 80 -10.73 -1.05 -1.96
N CYS A 81 -11.08 -0.67 -0.75
CA CYS A 81 -11.27 -1.60 0.35
C CYS A 81 -12.47 -2.54 0.12
N TYR A 82 -13.60 -2.04 -0.41
CA TYR A 82 -14.73 -2.89 -0.80
C TYR A 82 -14.33 -3.90 -1.88
N GLN A 83 -13.60 -3.47 -2.89
CA GLN A 83 -13.15 -4.36 -3.96
C GLN A 83 -12.23 -5.47 -3.44
N LEU A 84 -11.21 -5.12 -2.65
CA LEU A 84 -10.32 -6.12 -2.04
C LEU A 84 -11.08 -7.05 -1.10
N ALA A 85 -12.02 -6.52 -0.32
CA ALA A 85 -12.88 -7.31 0.56
C ALA A 85 -13.75 -8.30 -0.24
N GLY A 86 -14.38 -7.84 -1.32
CA GLY A 86 -15.19 -8.68 -2.21
C GLY A 86 -14.38 -9.78 -2.89
N GLU A 87 -13.15 -9.50 -3.28
CA GLU A 87 -12.26 -10.51 -3.87
C GLU A 87 -11.84 -11.57 -2.85
N ILE A 88 -11.56 -11.16 -1.60
CA ILE A 88 -11.29 -12.10 -0.48
C ILE A 88 -12.51 -12.99 -0.21
N VAL A 89 -13.72 -12.42 -0.17
CA VAL A 89 -14.97 -13.18 0.01
C VAL A 89 -15.18 -14.18 -1.12
N LYS A 90 -14.98 -13.77 -2.38
CA LYS A 90 -15.08 -14.68 -3.55
C LYS A 90 -14.07 -15.83 -3.49
N ALA A 91 -12.93 -15.62 -2.86
CA ALA A 91 -11.93 -16.66 -2.61
C ALA A 91 -12.24 -17.54 -1.39
N GLY A 92 -13.40 -17.38 -0.75
CA GLY A 92 -13.82 -18.14 0.44
C GLY A 92 -13.28 -17.58 1.75
N GLY A 93 -12.62 -16.42 1.74
CA GLY A 93 -12.20 -15.74 2.96
C GLY A 93 -13.36 -14.96 3.61
N ARG A 94 -13.15 -14.52 4.84
CA ARG A 94 -14.09 -13.67 5.60
C ARG A 94 -13.44 -12.32 5.91
N VAL A 95 -14.26 -11.27 5.96
CA VAL A 95 -13.84 -9.89 6.22
C VAL A 95 -14.38 -9.42 7.57
N GLY A 96 -13.53 -8.81 8.40
CA GLY A 96 -13.94 -7.98 9.52
C GLY A 96 -13.97 -6.52 9.08
N TRP A 97 -15.05 -5.80 9.36
CA TRP A 97 -15.17 -4.38 9.02
C TRP A 97 -15.51 -3.57 10.26
N ILE A 98 -14.60 -2.68 10.62
CA ILE A 98 -14.81 -1.68 11.68
C ILE A 98 -15.27 -0.40 11.00
N ASP A 99 -16.52 -0.03 11.18
CA ASP A 99 -17.12 1.17 10.62
C ASP A 99 -17.27 2.25 11.70
N LYS A 100 -16.39 3.24 11.67
CA LYS A 100 -16.41 4.40 12.58
C LYS A 100 -17.08 5.64 12.00
N GLU A 101 -17.32 5.63 10.68
CA GLU A 101 -17.97 6.75 10.00
C GLU A 101 -19.48 6.50 9.79
N SER A 102 -19.99 5.33 10.18
CA SER A 102 -21.36 4.87 9.91
C SER A 102 -21.69 4.97 8.41
N SER A 103 -20.71 4.61 7.59
CA SER A 103 -20.71 4.81 6.14
C SER A 103 -20.78 3.49 5.35
N PHE A 104 -20.83 2.35 6.05
CA PHE A 104 -20.95 1.05 5.39
C PHE A 104 -22.29 0.96 4.65
N ASP A 105 -22.20 0.73 3.35
CA ASP A 105 -23.36 0.59 2.46
C ASP A 105 -23.46 -0.86 1.99
N SER A 106 -24.50 -1.57 2.45
CA SER A 106 -24.75 -2.96 2.11
C SER A 106 -25.09 -3.17 0.63
N GLU A 107 -25.81 -2.24 0.00
CA GLU A 107 -26.12 -2.30 -1.42
C GLU A 107 -24.86 -2.11 -2.27
N TYR A 108 -23.99 -1.19 -1.83
CA TYR A 108 -22.71 -0.99 -2.49
C TYR A 108 -21.77 -2.20 -2.29
N ALA A 109 -21.73 -2.77 -1.09
CA ALA A 109 -20.98 -3.99 -0.77
C ALA A 109 -21.42 -5.18 -1.64
N ALA A 110 -22.73 -5.33 -1.86
CA ALA A 110 -23.30 -6.38 -2.70
C ALA A 110 -22.78 -6.33 -4.15
N LYS A 111 -22.46 -5.15 -4.69
CA LYS A 111 -21.87 -4.99 -6.03
C LYS A 111 -20.49 -5.63 -6.15
N PHE A 112 -19.78 -5.76 -5.03
CA PHE A 112 -18.50 -6.46 -4.94
C PHE A 112 -18.63 -7.95 -4.55
N GLY A 113 -19.87 -8.43 -4.34
CA GLY A 113 -20.17 -9.79 -3.94
C GLY A 113 -20.10 -10.05 -2.44
N ILE A 114 -20.20 -8.99 -1.64
CA ILE A 114 -20.25 -9.08 -0.19
C ILE A 114 -21.73 -9.01 0.21
N ASP A 115 -22.26 -10.11 0.71
CA ASP A 115 -23.58 -10.17 1.34
C ASP A 115 -23.40 -9.81 2.82
N ALA A 116 -23.93 -8.64 3.21
CA ALA A 116 -23.78 -8.11 4.56
C ALA A 116 -24.53 -8.92 5.63
N ASP A 117 -25.57 -9.66 5.23
CA ASP A 117 -26.33 -10.52 6.12
C ASP A 117 -25.72 -11.92 6.28
N ASN A 118 -24.70 -12.23 5.48
CA ASN A 118 -24.02 -13.51 5.52
C ASN A 118 -22.78 -13.47 6.45
N PRO A 119 -22.84 -14.11 7.63
CA PRO A 119 -21.74 -14.11 8.58
C PRO A 119 -20.49 -14.86 8.06
N LYS A 120 -20.58 -15.59 6.94
CA LYS A 120 -19.42 -16.19 6.27
C LYS A 120 -18.69 -15.19 5.37
N HIS A 121 -19.36 -14.11 4.93
CA HIS A 121 -18.76 -13.06 4.13
C HIS A 121 -18.11 -11.99 5.00
N ILE A 122 -18.87 -11.46 5.95
CA ILE A 122 -18.44 -10.28 6.70
C ILE A 122 -18.91 -10.34 8.16
N SER A 123 -18.11 -9.73 9.04
CA SER A 123 -18.48 -9.37 10.40
C SER A 123 -18.34 -7.86 10.53
N LEU A 124 -19.45 -7.15 10.71
CA LEU A 124 -19.50 -5.69 10.89
C LEU A 124 -19.44 -5.35 12.38
N SER A 125 -18.76 -4.24 12.69
CA SER A 125 -18.70 -3.68 14.04
C SER A 125 -18.75 -2.16 13.98
N TRP A 126 -19.61 -1.57 14.82
CA TRP A 126 -19.75 -0.11 15.01
C TRP A 126 -19.35 0.26 16.44
N PRO A 127 -18.05 0.26 16.75
CA PRO A 127 -17.59 0.54 18.10
C PRO A 127 -17.78 2.02 18.44
N ASP A 128 -18.18 2.33 19.68
CA ASP A 128 -18.25 3.71 20.17
C ASP A 128 -16.86 4.28 20.42
N TYR A 129 -15.95 3.44 20.93
CA TYR A 129 -14.60 3.83 21.34
C TYR A 129 -13.52 3.03 20.62
N SER A 130 -12.32 3.59 20.55
CA SER A 130 -11.16 2.93 19.95
C SER A 130 -10.80 1.61 20.64
N GLU A 131 -11.01 1.54 21.96
CA GLU A 131 -10.74 0.33 22.76
C GLU A 131 -11.61 -0.84 22.30
N GLN A 132 -12.92 -0.62 22.08
CA GLN A 132 -13.83 -1.63 21.55
C GLN A 132 -13.42 -2.10 20.15
N ALA A 133 -13.01 -1.15 19.28
CA ALA A 133 -12.50 -1.47 17.96
C ALA A 133 -11.26 -2.38 18.05
N PHE A 134 -10.30 -2.01 18.90
CA PHE A 134 -9.05 -2.75 19.05
C PHE A 134 -9.28 -4.15 19.63
N ASP A 135 -10.12 -4.27 20.65
CA ASP A 135 -10.43 -5.56 21.25
C ASP A 135 -11.18 -6.49 20.28
N THR A 136 -12.11 -5.95 19.48
CA THR A 136 -12.77 -6.69 18.39
C THR A 136 -11.75 -7.22 17.37
N MET A 137 -10.83 -6.36 16.91
CA MET A 137 -9.78 -6.77 15.98
C MET A 137 -8.85 -7.82 16.58
N TYR A 138 -8.53 -7.73 17.88
CA TYR A 138 -7.73 -8.74 18.57
C TYR A 138 -8.46 -10.07 18.68
N ALA A 139 -9.76 -10.05 19.01
CA ALA A 139 -10.58 -11.25 19.07
C ALA A 139 -10.66 -11.97 17.72
N TRP A 140 -10.88 -11.21 16.63
CA TRP A 140 -10.84 -11.78 15.27
C TRP A 140 -9.48 -12.39 14.92
N ALA A 141 -8.39 -11.73 15.31
CA ALA A 141 -7.05 -12.23 15.05
C ALA A 141 -6.70 -13.47 15.88
N ASP A 142 -7.04 -13.49 17.16
CA ASP A 142 -6.78 -14.62 18.04
C ASP A 142 -7.58 -15.86 17.62
N ALA A 143 -8.82 -15.66 17.21
CA ALA A 143 -9.69 -16.72 16.69
C ALA A 143 -9.36 -17.11 15.24
N LYS A 144 -8.49 -16.37 14.53
CA LYS A 144 -8.22 -16.51 13.09
C LYS A 144 -9.51 -16.58 12.27
N SER A 145 -10.53 -15.79 12.65
CA SER A 145 -11.89 -15.89 12.12
C SER A 145 -12.10 -15.10 10.83
N VAL A 146 -11.13 -14.23 10.45
CA VAL A 146 -11.19 -13.41 9.24
C VAL A 146 -9.84 -13.45 8.50
N SER A 147 -9.85 -13.16 7.19
CA SER A 147 -8.66 -13.07 6.35
C SER A 147 -8.21 -11.62 6.14
N LEU A 148 -9.16 -10.70 6.18
CA LEU A 148 -8.97 -9.27 5.99
C LEU A 148 -9.72 -8.50 7.08
N ILE A 149 -9.11 -7.45 7.60
CA ILE A 149 -9.79 -6.45 8.45
C ILE A 149 -9.72 -5.10 7.74
N VAL A 150 -10.84 -4.41 7.64
CA VAL A 150 -10.93 -3.02 7.18
C VAL A 150 -11.33 -2.14 8.36
N VAL A 151 -10.67 -0.99 8.52
CA VAL A 151 -10.99 0.05 9.51
C VAL A 151 -11.30 1.33 8.76
N ASP A 152 -12.58 1.72 8.72
CA ASP A 152 -13.07 2.91 8.04
C ASP A 152 -13.73 3.87 9.05
N SER A 153 -13.09 4.93 9.49
CA SER A 153 -11.69 5.27 9.28
C SER A 153 -10.93 5.39 10.61
N VAL A 154 -9.60 5.44 10.54
CA VAL A 154 -8.75 5.67 11.74
C VAL A 154 -9.05 7.03 12.37
N ASP A 155 -9.46 8.00 11.56
CA ASP A 155 -9.78 9.35 12.01
C ASP A 155 -10.96 9.39 12.99
N GLY A 156 -11.87 8.44 12.92
CA GLY A 156 -13.01 8.28 13.81
C GLY A 156 -12.70 7.52 15.12
N LEU A 157 -11.48 7.01 15.30
CA LEU A 157 -11.12 6.24 16.50
C LEU A 157 -10.75 7.20 17.64
N VAL A 158 -11.72 7.57 18.47
CA VAL A 158 -11.55 8.34 19.68
C VAL A 158 -11.46 7.41 20.88
N SER A 159 -10.59 7.69 21.86
CA SER A 159 -10.53 6.87 23.07
C SER A 159 -11.61 7.28 24.07
N MET A 160 -12.09 6.32 24.89
CA MET A 160 -13.07 6.57 25.94
C MET A 160 -12.64 7.71 26.87
N ASN A 161 -11.37 7.73 27.27
CA ASN A 161 -10.79 8.78 28.11
C ASN A 161 -10.80 10.18 27.45
N GLU A 162 -10.82 10.28 26.15
CA GLU A 162 -10.87 11.57 25.43
C GLU A 162 -12.29 12.09 25.35
N GLU A 163 -13.26 11.21 25.14
CA GLU A 163 -14.66 11.57 25.07
C GLU A 163 -15.17 12.07 26.44
N GLU A 164 -14.78 11.40 27.52
CA GLU A 164 -15.08 11.85 28.88
C GLU A 164 -14.44 13.22 29.21
N LYS A 165 -13.21 13.48 28.71
CA LYS A 165 -12.52 14.75 28.92
C LYS A 165 -13.02 15.88 28.03
N ALA A 166 -13.42 15.57 26.79
CA ALA A 166 -14.05 16.55 25.91
C ALA A 166 -15.40 17.04 26.48
N ALA A 167 -16.15 16.16 27.14
CA ALA A 167 -17.34 16.52 27.89
C ALA A 167 -17.05 17.41 29.12
N ALA A 168 -15.80 17.43 29.60
CA ALA A 168 -15.35 18.20 30.78
C ALA A 168 -14.54 19.48 30.45
N ASP A 169 -14.59 19.95 29.18
CA ASP A 169 -13.89 21.18 28.68
C ASP A 169 -12.37 21.25 28.92
N THR A 170 -11.70 20.09 29.00
CA THR A 170 -10.24 20.02 29.18
C THR A 170 -9.57 19.48 27.93
N GLU A 171 -9.25 20.33 26.96
CA GLU A 171 -8.50 19.96 25.77
C GLU A 171 -7.04 19.58 26.09
N GLN A 172 -6.70 18.32 25.98
CA GLN A 172 -5.30 17.88 25.88
C GLN A 172 -5.01 17.42 24.44
N ILE A 173 -4.33 18.28 23.69
CA ILE A 173 -3.84 18.01 22.35
C ILE A 173 -2.85 16.83 22.39
N GLY A 174 -3.17 15.71 21.74
CA GLY A 174 -2.24 14.58 21.54
C GLY A 174 -2.51 13.31 22.36
N SER A 175 -3.64 13.17 23.03
CA SER A 175 -4.00 11.99 23.81
C SER A 175 -4.24 10.73 22.95
N GLN A 176 -4.73 10.86 21.72
CA GLN A 176 -5.00 9.76 20.75
C GLN A 176 -3.72 9.02 20.31
N ALA A 177 -2.56 9.68 20.34
CA ALA A 177 -1.32 9.12 19.82
C ALA A 177 -0.86 7.85 20.57
N LYS A 178 -1.05 7.79 21.87
CA LYS A 178 -0.56 6.68 22.72
C LYS A 178 -1.38 5.39 22.57
N PRO A 179 -2.73 5.40 22.64
CA PRO A 179 -3.57 4.20 22.42
C PRO A 179 -3.35 3.58 21.04
N LEU A 180 -3.40 4.37 19.97
CA LEU A 180 -3.21 3.89 18.60
C LEU A 180 -1.79 3.33 18.39
N THR A 181 -0.76 3.99 18.93
CA THR A 181 0.63 3.48 18.85
C THR A 181 0.76 2.10 19.51
N ARG A 182 0.17 1.91 20.68
CA ARG A 182 0.16 0.63 21.40
C ARG A 182 -0.61 -0.43 20.62
N HIS A 183 -1.75 -0.06 20.07
CA HIS A 183 -2.55 -0.94 19.22
C HIS A 183 -1.75 -1.43 18.01
N LEU A 184 -1.16 -0.53 17.23
CA LEU A 184 -0.42 -0.87 16.03
C LEU A 184 0.75 -1.81 16.32
N LYS A 185 1.52 -1.57 17.41
CA LYS A 185 2.58 -2.48 17.85
C LYS A 185 2.07 -3.89 18.14
N LYS A 186 0.93 -4.01 18.84
CA LYS A 186 0.32 -5.30 19.18
C LYS A 186 -0.27 -5.98 17.93
N MET A 187 -0.94 -5.19 17.07
CA MET A 187 -1.62 -5.71 15.88
C MET A 187 -0.64 -6.25 14.82
N ILE A 188 0.56 -5.66 14.65
CA ILE A 188 1.61 -6.20 13.77
C ILE A 188 1.88 -7.68 14.07
N ASN A 189 2.06 -8.02 15.35
CA ASN A 189 2.35 -9.39 15.75
C ASN A 189 1.14 -10.33 15.59
N LYS A 190 -0.07 -9.84 15.94
CA LYS A 190 -1.29 -10.63 15.79
C LYS A 190 -1.61 -10.89 14.31
N ALA A 191 -1.55 -9.87 13.48
CA ALA A 191 -1.77 -9.97 12.04
C ALA A 191 -0.83 -10.99 11.40
N ARG A 192 0.47 -10.92 11.73
CA ARG A 192 1.49 -11.88 11.24
C ARG A 192 1.19 -13.31 11.66
N ARG A 193 0.86 -13.54 12.95
CA ARG A 193 0.60 -14.87 13.49
C ARG A 193 -0.69 -15.49 12.95
N ALA A 194 -1.70 -14.69 12.74
CA ALA A 194 -3.00 -15.10 12.22
C ALA A 194 -3.07 -15.08 10.68
N ASN A 195 -2.05 -14.55 10.01
CA ASN A 195 -2.01 -14.33 8.56
C ASN A 195 -3.16 -13.45 8.05
N ILE A 196 -3.53 -12.42 8.82
CA ILE A 196 -4.63 -11.50 8.53
C ILE A 196 -4.04 -10.18 8.02
N THR A 197 -4.52 -9.67 6.91
CA THR A 197 -4.18 -8.32 6.44
C THR A 197 -5.12 -7.30 7.04
N VAL A 198 -4.58 -6.14 7.43
CA VAL A 198 -5.37 -5.04 7.97
C VAL A 198 -5.21 -3.81 7.09
N LEU A 199 -6.33 -3.31 6.56
CA LEU A 199 -6.41 -2.06 5.81
C LEU A 199 -6.94 -0.97 6.76
N TYR A 200 -6.13 0.04 7.01
CA TYR A 200 -6.53 1.24 7.72
C TYR A 200 -6.80 2.35 6.72
N ILE A 201 -8.03 2.84 6.67
CA ILE A 201 -8.37 4.01 5.86
C ILE A 201 -8.08 5.27 6.69
N ASN A 202 -7.37 6.21 6.05
CA ASN A 202 -6.95 7.46 6.69
C ASN A 202 -7.17 8.63 5.72
N GLN A 203 -7.72 9.74 6.22
CA GLN A 203 -7.94 10.92 5.41
C GLN A 203 -6.75 11.89 5.50
N LEU A 204 -6.42 12.53 4.38
CA LEU A 204 -5.48 13.64 4.34
C LEU A 204 -6.24 14.96 4.41
N ARG A 205 -5.96 15.77 5.43
CA ARG A 205 -6.40 17.18 5.48
C ARG A 205 -5.27 18.09 5.01
N ASN A 206 -5.62 19.12 4.27
CA ASN A 206 -4.70 20.21 3.95
C ASN A 206 -4.62 21.13 5.17
N ASN A 207 -3.48 21.16 5.86
CA ASN A 207 -3.25 22.16 6.88
C ASN A 207 -2.70 23.43 6.22
N LEU A 208 -3.40 24.53 6.38
CA LEU A 208 -2.87 25.87 6.21
C LEU A 208 -1.90 26.13 7.37
N THR A 209 -0.62 25.95 7.17
CA THR A 209 0.38 26.44 8.12
C THR A 209 0.48 27.96 7.97
N MET A 210 0.40 28.70 9.09
CA MET A 210 0.73 30.14 9.15
C MET A 210 2.17 30.32 8.63
N GLY A 211 2.30 30.64 7.34
CA GLY A 211 3.61 30.74 6.66
C GLY A 211 3.60 30.32 5.20
N GLY A 212 2.42 30.01 4.63
CA GLY A 212 2.26 29.85 3.17
C GLY A 212 2.79 28.56 2.54
N SER A 213 3.27 27.60 3.33
CA SER A 213 3.65 26.28 2.82
C SER A 213 2.51 25.30 2.96
N PHE A 214 1.98 24.80 1.83
CA PHE A 214 0.96 23.75 1.80
C PHE A 214 1.60 22.41 2.16
N GLY A 215 1.57 22.04 3.45
CA GLY A 215 1.97 20.71 3.92
C GLY A 215 0.78 19.77 3.99
N LYS A 216 0.82 18.64 3.29
CA LYS A 216 -0.12 17.54 3.52
C LYS A 216 0.20 16.90 4.86
N LYS A 217 -0.68 17.00 5.85
CA LYS A 217 -0.52 16.35 7.15
C LYS A 217 -1.62 15.31 7.33
N PHE A 218 -1.23 14.12 7.83
CA PHE A 218 -2.21 13.16 8.32
C PHE A 218 -2.98 13.80 9.48
N THR A 219 -4.29 13.64 9.47
CA THR A 219 -5.14 14.16 10.54
C THR A 219 -4.84 13.54 11.88
N ASN A 220 -4.41 12.28 11.88
CA ASN A 220 -4.09 11.53 13.08
C ASN A 220 -2.75 10.80 12.95
N VAL A 221 -1.90 11.12 13.89
CA VAL A 221 -0.83 10.35 14.49
C VAL A 221 0.29 9.91 13.54
N GLU A 222 1.48 10.39 13.84
CA GLU A 222 2.74 9.93 13.24
C GLU A 222 2.89 8.40 13.26
N ALA A 223 2.26 7.71 14.20
CA ALA A 223 2.24 6.26 14.28
C ALA A 223 1.78 5.60 12.96
N MET A 224 0.76 6.16 12.28
CA MET A 224 0.28 5.65 11.00
C MET A 224 1.30 5.80 9.87
N LYS A 225 2.32 6.66 9.98
CA LYS A 225 3.43 6.74 9.03
C LYS A 225 4.46 5.63 9.26
N PHE A 226 4.70 5.25 10.52
CA PHE A 226 5.82 4.37 10.88
C PHE A 226 5.45 2.90 10.96
N TYR A 227 4.33 2.54 11.56
CA TYR A 227 3.98 1.15 11.86
C TYR A 227 3.47 0.35 10.67
N PRO A 228 2.55 0.82 9.81
CA PRO A 228 2.12 0.05 8.66
C PRO A 228 3.29 -0.35 7.75
N HIS A 229 3.20 -1.55 7.20
CA HIS A 229 4.22 -2.09 6.30
C HIS A 229 4.16 -1.41 4.93
N ILE A 230 2.96 -1.04 4.49
CA ILE A 230 2.71 -0.36 3.22
C ILE A 230 1.93 0.93 3.50
N GLN A 231 2.34 2.00 2.84
CA GLN A 231 1.62 3.26 2.73
C GLN A 231 1.10 3.37 1.30
N LEU A 232 -0.20 3.24 1.11
CA LEU A 232 -0.85 3.25 -0.19
C LEU A 232 -1.62 4.56 -0.37
N GLU A 233 -1.04 5.49 -1.13
CA GLU A 233 -1.69 6.75 -1.47
C GLU A 233 -2.70 6.51 -2.59
N VAL A 234 -3.93 6.97 -2.39
CA VAL A 234 -5.01 6.97 -3.37
C VAL A 234 -5.44 8.41 -3.59
N ALA A 235 -5.20 8.96 -4.79
CA ALA A 235 -5.47 10.35 -5.09
C ALA A 235 -6.05 10.53 -6.49
N LYS A 236 -7.06 11.40 -6.62
CA LYS A 236 -7.63 11.75 -7.93
C LYS A 236 -6.55 12.34 -8.84
N ASP A 237 -6.67 12.09 -10.14
CA ASP A 237 -5.84 12.78 -11.12
C ASP A 237 -6.02 14.29 -11.00
N LYS A 238 -4.92 15.04 -11.14
CA LYS A 238 -4.94 16.50 -10.96
C LYS A 238 -5.51 17.25 -12.17
N THR A 239 -5.45 16.64 -13.34
CA THR A 239 -5.78 17.30 -14.61
C THR A 239 -7.09 16.79 -15.20
N LYS A 240 -7.37 15.50 -15.06
CA LYS A 240 -8.55 14.81 -15.60
C LYS A 240 -9.14 13.88 -14.54
N ALA A 241 -9.62 14.46 -13.44
CA ALA A 241 -10.19 13.67 -12.36
C ALA A 241 -11.47 12.96 -12.77
N GLU A 242 -12.35 13.63 -13.47
CA GLU A 242 -13.68 13.14 -13.81
C GLU A 242 -13.71 12.59 -15.24
N LEU A 243 -14.47 11.55 -15.44
CA LEU A 243 -14.69 10.91 -16.73
C LEU A 243 -16.14 11.15 -17.17
N TYR A 244 -16.27 11.56 -18.43
CA TYR A 244 -17.55 11.78 -19.07
C TYR A 244 -17.64 10.99 -20.38
N ASP A 245 -18.84 10.55 -20.74
CA ASP A 245 -19.10 9.96 -22.06
C ASP A 245 -19.24 11.05 -23.14
N SER A 246 -19.47 10.63 -24.38
CA SER A 246 -19.67 11.56 -25.51
C SER A 246 -20.94 12.41 -25.39
N ALA A 247 -21.89 12.01 -24.57
CA ALA A 247 -23.11 12.76 -24.28
C ALA A 247 -22.97 13.71 -23.09
N GLY A 248 -21.78 13.73 -22.42
CA GLY A 248 -21.51 14.56 -21.26
C GLY A 248 -22.00 13.98 -19.92
N ASN A 249 -22.38 12.71 -19.88
CA ASN A 249 -22.76 12.05 -18.63
C ASN A 249 -21.51 11.63 -17.85
N PHE A 250 -21.56 11.80 -16.52
CA PHE A 250 -20.51 11.33 -15.63
C PHE A 250 -20.44 9.80 -15.61
N ILE A 251 -19.29 9.25 -15.92
CA ILE A 251 -19.07 7.79 -16.00
C ILE A 251 -18.03 7.27 -15.00
N GLY A 252 -17.33 8.14 -14.30
CA GLY A 252 -16.34 7.71 -13.30
C GLY A 252 -15.25 8.74 -13.00
N ILE A 253 -14.23 8.27 -12.31
CA ILE A 253 -13.06 9.10 -11.98
C ILE A 253 -11.74 8.39 -12.34
N ASN A 254 -10.75 9.19 -12.72
CA ASN A 254 -9.36 8.75 -12.77
C ASN A 254 -8.72 8.95 -11.39
N THR A 255 -8.11 7.90 -10.87
CA THR A 255 -7.41 7.92 -9.60
C THR A 255 -6.04 7.26 -9.70
N GLY A 256 -5.04 7.88 -9.10
CA GLY A 256 -3.70 7.31 -8.97
C GLY A 256 -3.58 6.52 -7.69
N VAL A 257 -2.94 5.37 -7.75
CA VAL A 257 -2.53 4.57 -6.58
C VAL A 257 -1.01 4.48 -6.56
N CYS A 258 -0.41 4.77 -5.42
CA CYS A 258 1.05 4.76 -5.24
C CYS A 258 1.43 4.16 -3.89
N ALA A 259 2.33 3.19 -3.87
CA ALA A 259 2.94 2.69 -2.64
C ALA A 259 4.11 3.61 -2.24
N THR A 260 3.83 4.68 -1.49
CA THR A 260 4.85 5.65 -1.03
C THR A 260 5.82 5.07 0.00
N LYS A 261 5.46 3.97 0.64
CA LYS A 261 6.30 3.11 1.46
C LYS A 261 5.88 1.67 1.24
N ASN A 262 6.84 0.78 1.03
CA ASN A 262 6.57 -0.64 0.92
C ASN A 262 7.73 -1.42 1.55
N LYS A 263 7.44 -2.19 2.62
CA LYS A 263 8.43 -3.07 3.28
C LYS A 263 8.43 -4.49 2.72
N THR A 264 7.58 -4.75 1.71
CA THR A 264 7.38 -6.09 1.14
C THR A 264 7.76 -6.17 -0.34
N ALA A 265 8.02 -5.02 -0.96
CA ALA A 265 8.48 -4.86 -2.35
C ALA A 265 9.09 -3.46 -2.53
N ALA A 266 9.54 -3.12 -3.75
CA ALA A 266 10.04 -1.79 -4.06
C ALA A 266 8.97 -0.71 -3.83
N PRO A 267 9.29 0.38 -3.13
CA PRO A 267 8.38 1.51 -2.95
C PRO A 267 8.29 2.37 -4.22
N PHE A 268 7.36 3.35 -4.19
CA PHE A 268 7.10 4.34 -5.23
C PHE A 268 6.55 3.79 -6.54
N ASN A 269 6.20 2.51 -6.61
CA ASN A 269 5.41 1.99 -7.71
C ASN A 269 4.05 2.66 -7.71
N LYS A 270 3.64 3.20 -8.88
CA LYS A 270 2.39 3.94 -9.06
C LYS A 270 1.71 3.58 -10.37
N PHE A 271 0.38 3.64 -10.38
CA PHE A 271 -0.43 3.43 -11.57
C PHE A 271 -1.70 4.28 -11.53
N GLN A 272 -2.25 4.58 -12.71
CA GLN A 272 -3.52 5.29 -12.86
C GLN A 272 -4.63 4.29 -13.15
N PHE A 273 -5.70 4.39 -12.39
CA PHE A 273 -6.89 3.54 -12.52
C PHE A 273 -8.12 4.37 -12.85
N GLN A 274 -9.11 3.74 -13.44
CA GLN A 274 -10.46 4.28 -13.55
C GLN A 274 -11.37 3.61 -12.52
N ILE A 275 -12.08 4.41 -11.76
CA ILE A 275 -13.14 3.95 -10.87
C ILE A 275 -14.48 4.25 -11.54
N ILE A 276 -15.27 3.21 -11.75
CA ILE A 276 -16.60 3.29 -12.36
C ILE A 276 -17.66 3.12 -11.26
N PRO A 277 -18.62 4.03 -11.14
CA PRO A 277 -19.68 3.92 -10.15
C PRO A 277 -20.37 2.56 -10.19
N GLY A 278 -20.47 1.91 -9.04
CA GLY A 278 -21.08 0.59 -8.91
C GLY A 278 -20.27 -0.60 -9.44
N GLN A 279 -19.08 -0.37 -10.03
CA GLN A 279 -18.17 -1.41 -10.50
C GLN A 279 -16.82 -1.42 -9.78
N GLY A 280 -16.43 -0.26 -9.20
CA GLY A 280 -15.14 -0.09 -8.54
C GLY A 280 -14.00 0.22 -9.52
N PHE A 281 -12.81 -0.23 -9.19
CA PHE A 281 -11.62 -0.11 -10.05
C PHE A 281 -11.76 -1.04 -11.25
N SER A 282 -11.76 -0.46 -12.46
CA SER A 282 -11.99 -1.23 -13.68
C SER A 282 -10.78 -2.09 -14.03
N LYS A 283 -10.95 -3.40 -13.92
CA LYS A 283 -9.96 -4.40 -14.34
C LYS A 283 -9.77 -4.41 -15.86
N GLU A 284 -10.81 -4.10 -16.60
CA GLU A 284 -10.78 -4.01 -18.07
C GLU A 284 -9.89 -2.85 -18.52
N THR A 285 -10.05 -1.68 -17.90
CA THR A 285 -9.19 -0.51 -18.18
C THR A 285 -7.74 -0.79 -17.79
N ASP A 286 -7.52 -1.41 -16.63
CA ASP A 286 -6.18 -1.83 -16.21
C ASP A 286 -5.53 -2.78 -17.21
N THR A 287 -6.28 -3.77 -17.72
CA THR A 287 -5.83 -4.69 -18.77
C THR A 287 -5.48 -3.97 -20.07
N VAL A 288 -6.29 -2.99 -20.50
CA VAL A 288 -5.99 -2.20 -21.72
C VAL A 288 -4.70 -1.39 -21.54
N PHE A 289 -4.53 -0.71 -20.41
CA PHE A 289 -3.33 0.07 -20.15
C PHE A 289 -2.07 -0.79 -20.04
N LEU A 290 -2.17 -1.93 -19.36
CA LEU A 290 -1.08 -2.88 -19.28
C LEU A 290 -0.77 -3.48 -20.65
N GLY A 291 -1.81 -3.81 -21.43
CA GLY A 291 -1.70 -4.29 -22.81
C GLY A 291 -0.99 -3.29 -23.72
N LEU A 292 -1.28 -2.00 -23.60
CA LEU A 292 -0.57 -0.95 -24.33
C LEU A 292 0.91 -0.90 -23.97
N LYS A 293 1.21 -0.93 -22.67
CA LYS A 293 2.60 -0.91 -22.16
C LYS A 293 3.42 -2.09 -22.71
N GLU A 294 2.80 -3.26 -22.78
CA GLU A 294 3.44 -4.50 -23.21
C GLU A 294 3.26 -4.76 -24.72
N LYS A 295 2.64 -3.84 -25.46
CA LYS A 295 2.39 -3.94 -26.91
C LYS A 295 1.49 -5.11 -27.34
N VAL A 296 0.73 -5.68 -26.39
CA VAL A 296 -0.34 -6.65 -26.67
C VAL A 296 -1.56 -5.95 -27.25
N VAL A 297 -1.85 -4.75 -26.72
CA VAL A 297 -2.82 -3.81 -27.29
C VAL A 297 -2.06 -2.69 -27.99
N THR A 298 -2.54 -2.23 -29.13
CA THR A 298 -1.95 -1.12 -29.89
C THR A 298 -2.91 0.04 -29.99
N GLN A 299 -2.36 1.24 -30.16
CA GLN A 299 -3.15 2.46 -30.34
C GLN A 299 -2.75 3.16 -31.65
N LYS A 300 -3.75 3.51 -32.47
CA LYS A 300 -3.59 4.32 -33.69
C LYS A 300 -4.52 5.52 -33.60
N GLY A 301 -3.95 6.70 -33.42
CA GLY A 301 -4.73 7.89 -33.07
C GLY A 301 -5.49 7.67 -31.77
N ASN A 302 -6.81 7.79 -31.80
CA ASN A 302 -7.67 7.56 -30.62
C ASN A 302 -8.24 6.12 -30.55
N TRP A 303 -7.93 5.26 -31.53
CA TRP A 303 -8.45 3.89 -31.63
C TRP A 303 -7.51 2.90 -30.97
N PHE A 304 -8.09 1.97 -30.20
CA PHE A 304 -7.40 0.84 -29.57
C PHE A 304 -7.67 -0.44 -30.35
N TYR A 305 -6.66 -1.29 -30.47
CA TYR A 305 -6.71 -2.56 -31.22
C TYR A 305 -6.04 -3.69 -30.46
N PHE A 306 -6.60 -4.89 -30.60
CA PHE A 306 -5.97 -6.15 -30.26
C PHE A 306 -5.77 -6.96 -31.55
N GLY A 307 -4.52 -7.11 -32.01
CA GLY A 307 -4.24 -7.57 -33.35
C GLY A 307 -4.88 -6.66 -34.42
N GLU A 308 -5.74 -7.21 -35.25
CA GLU A 308 -6.53 -6.47 -36.24
C GLU A 308 -7.89 -6.03 -35.71
N GLN A 309 -8.33 -6.58 -34.57
CA GLN A 309 -9.63 -6.29 -33.99
C GLN A 309 -9.66 -4.92 -33.31
N ALA A 310 -10.57 -4.06 -33.74
CA ALA A 310 -10.81 -2.77 -33.06
C ALA A 310 -11.52 -3.00 -31.71
N LEU A 311 -10.92 -2.48 -30.63
CA LEU A 311 -11.52 -2.46 -29.31
C LEU A 311 -12.43 -1.24 -29.12
N GLY A 312 -12.11 -0.10 -29.77
CA GLY A 312 -12.96 1.09 -29.74
C GLY A 312 -12.20 2.41 -29.87
N ASN A 313 -12.96 3.47 -30.09
CA ASN A 313 -12.47 4.84 -30.16
C ASN A 313 -12.44 5.44 -28.74
N GLY A 314 -11.26 5.57 -28.16
CA GLY A 314 -11.03 6.00 -26.79
C GLY A 314 -11.09 4.85 -25.77
N ILE A 315 -10.45 5.09 -24.63
CA ILE A 315 -10.28 4.09 -23.56
C ILE A 315 -11.61 3.56 -23.01
N ASN A 316 -12.64 4.42 -22.93
CA ASN A 316 -13.95 4.02 -22.41
C ASN A 316 -14.64 3.01 -23.35
N MET A 317 -14.56 3.21 -24.67
CA MET A 317 -15.12 2.26 -25.65
C MET A 317 -14.35 0.95 -25.63
N ALA A 318 -13.02 0.99 -25.51
CA ALA A 318 -12.20 -0.21 -25.37
C ALA A 318 -12.57 -0.99 -24.09
N ARG A 319 -12.77 -0.27 -22.96
CA ARG A 319 -13.25 -0.86 -21.70
C ARG A 319 -14.61 -1.55 -21.89
N LEU A 320 -15.59 -0.83 -22.45
CA LEU A 320 -16.95 -1.36 -22.69
C LEU A 320 -16.92 -2.61 -23.56
N LYS A 321 -16.07 -2.60 -24.60
CA LYS A 321 -15.88 -3.76 -25.46
C LYS A 321 -15.40 -5.00 -24.70
N LEU A 322 -14.51 -4.82 -23.71
CA LEU A 322 -14.03 -5.93 -22.87
C LEU A 322 -15.09 -6.35 -21.83
N VAL A 323 -15.90 -5.42 -21.32
CA VAL A 323 -17.03 -5.74 -20.43
C VAL A 323 -18.08 -6.58 -21.18
N GLU A 324 -18.42 -6.18 -22.40
CA GLU A 324 -19.40 -6.89 -23.26
C GLU A 324 -18.88 -8.24 -23.77
N ASN A 325 -17.56 -8.42 -23.83
CA ASN A 325 -16.92 -9.62 -24.34
C ASN A 325 -15.93 -10.19 -23.32
N PRO A 326 -16.41 -10.94 -22.32
CA PRO A 326 -15.55 -11.53 -21.28
C PRO A 326 -14.47 -12.49 -21.84
N GLU A 327 -14.76 -13.19 -22.94
CA GLU A 327 -13.79 -14.08 -23.60
C GLU A 327 -12.60 -13.29 -24.13
N LEU A 328 -12.85 -12.16 -24.80
CA LEU A 328 -11.80 -11.27 -25.29
C LEU A 328 -10.97 -10.67 -24.15
N TYR A 329 -11.63 -10.30 -23.03
CA TYR A 329 -10.93 -9.87 -21.83
C TYR A 329 -9.99 -10.97 -21.30
N LEU A 330 -10.49 -12.21 -21.20
CA LEU A 330 -9.71 -13.34 -20.71
C LEU A 330 -8.55 -13.69 -21.65
N GLU A 331 -8.74 -13.58 -22.97
CA GLU A 331 -7.69 -13.80 -23.96
C GLU A 331 -6.55 -12.79 -23.78
N ILE A 332 -6.85 -11.49 -23.78
CA ILE A 332 -5.83 -10.43 -23.57
C ILE A 332 -5.13 -10.59 -22.23
N ASN A 333 -5.89 -10.82 -21.16
CA ASN A 333 -5.35 -11.00 -19.82
C ASN A 333 -4.47 -12.28 -19.74
N GLY A 334 -4.86 -13.36 -20.40
CA GLY A 334 -4.10 -14.61 -20.50
C GLY A 334 -2.76 -14.42 -21.20
N ILE A 335 -2.73 -13.68 -22.30
CA ILE A 335 -1.49 -13.34 -23.02
C ILE A 335 -0.58 -12.51 -22.12
N LEU A 336 -1.11 -11.48 -21.44
CA LEU A 336 -0.35 -10.66 -20.50
C LEU A 336 0.22 -11.51 -19.36
N ARG A 337 -0.61 -12.38 -18.78
CA ARG A 337 -0.19 -13.30 -17.71
C ARG A 337 0.98 -14.17 -18.16
N ASN A 338 0.87 -14.83 -19.29
CA ASN A 338 1.93 -15.70 -19.83
C ASN A 338 3.23 -14.92 -20.10
N LEU A 339 3.11 -13.72 -20.67
CA LEU A 339 4.25 -12.84 -20.94
C LEU A 339 4.98 -12.45 -19.65
N PHE A 340 4.26 -12.06 -18.61
CA PHE A 340 4.89 -11.69 -17.34
C PHE A 340 5.45 -12.89 -16.58
N LEU A 341 4.78 -14.04 -16.58
CA LEU A 341 5.32 -15.25 -15.95
C LEU A 341 6.62 -15.69 -16.62
N HIS A 342 6.69 -15.58 -17.96
CA HIS A 342 7.93 -15.86 -18.69
C HIS A 342 9.04 -14.86 -18.33
N LYS A 343 8.74 -13.54 -18.23
CA LYS A 343 9.72 -12.53 -17.79
C LYS A 343 10.27 -12.86 -16.39
N TYR A 344 9.41 -13.19 -15.44
CA TYR A 344 9.82 -13.50 -14.07
C TYR A 344 10.66 -14.77 -13.96
N SER A 345 10.40 -15.79 -14.79
CA SER A 345 11.24 -17.00 -14.84
C SER A 345 12.65 -16.70 -15.36
N GLN A 346 12.77 -15.79 -16.33
CA GLN A 346 14.06 -15.34 -16.85
C GLN A 346 14.86 -14.51 -15.82
N GLU A 347 14.20 -13.63 -15.07
CA GLU A 347 14.84 -12.86 -13.99
C GLU A 347 15.41 -13.75 -12.90
N THR A 348 14.71 -14.82 -12.54
CA THR A 348 15.19 -15.80 -11.55
C THR A 348 16.44 -16.51 -12.07
N ILE A 349 16.48 -16.93 -13.34
CA ILE A 349 17.65 -17.60 -13.95
C ILE A 349 18.85 -16.64 -13.97
N THR A 350 18.66 -15.35 -14.28
CA THR A 350 19.76 -14.39 -14.30
C THR A 350 20.31 -14.07 -12.92
N CYS A 351 19.49 -14.12 -11.86
CA CYS A 351 19.95 -13.97 -10.49
C CYS A 351 20.78 -15.19 -10.02
N ASP A 352 20.40 -16.39 -10.43
CA ASP A 352 21.13 -17.62 -10.10
C ASP A 352 22.47 -17.77 -10.90
N LEU A 353 22.59 -17.00 -12.01
CA LEU A 353 23.78 -16.96 -12.87
C LEU A 353 24.71 -15.77 -12.59
N LEU A 354 24.50 -15.01 -11.52
CA LEU A 354 25.51 -14.03 -11.09
C LEU A 354 26.78 -14.81 -10.78
N PRO A 355 27.89 -14.58 -11.51
CA PRO A 355 29.13 -15.30 -11.24
C PRO A 355 29.54 -15.05 -9.79
N GLU A 356 29.94 -16.09 -9.10
CA GLU A 356 30.68 -15.94 -7.84
C GLU A 356 31.78 -14.92 -8.11
N ILE A 357 31.73 -13.79 -7.44
CA ILE A 357 32.80 -12.78 -7.53
C ILE A 357 34.03 -13.46 -6.96
N THR A 358 34.85 -14.00 -7.85
CA THR A 358 36.10 -14.63 -7.46
C THR A 358 37.00 -13.56 -6.83
N GLU A 359 37.68 -13.90 -5.77
CA GLU A 359 38.62 -13.04 -4.97
C GLU A 359 39.62 -12.27 -5.85
N LEU A 360 39.78 -12.63 -7.12
CA LEU A 360 40.64 -12.00 -8.11
C LEU A 360 40.08 -10.65 -8.65
N GLU A 361 38.77 -10.40 -8.67
CA GLU A 361 38.22 -9.16 -9.12
C GLU A 361 38.19 -8.05 -8.05
N LEU A 362 38.18 -8.44 -6.77
CA LEU A 362 38.33 -7.52 -5.63
C LEU A 362 39.74 -6.93 -5.50
N ALA A 363 40.74 -7.55 -6.14
CA ALA A 363 42.12 -7.05 -6.14
C ALA A 363 42.38 -5.97 -7.21
N ALA A 364 41.51 -5.81 -8.19
CA ALA A 364 41.69 -4.88 -9.32
C ALA A 364 41.19 -3.46 -9.06
N GLU A 365 40.35 -3.23 -8.06
CA GLU A 365 39.87 -1.90 -7.67
C GLU A 365 40.57 -1.38 -6.41
N GLN A 366 41.89 -1.19 -6.48
CA GLN A 366 42.54 -0.28 -5.53
C GLN A 366 42.24 1.18 -5.90
N PRO A 367 41.74 2.01 -4.96
CA PRO A 367 41.50 3.40 -5.24
C PRO A 367 42.79 4.09 -5.59
N LYS A 368 42.90 4.60 -6.84
CA LYS A 368 44.02 5.45 -7.25
C LYS A 368 44.05 6.65 -6.30
N LYS A 369 45.18 6.75 -5.54
CA LYS A 369 45.47 7.89 -4.69
C LYS A 369 45.40 9.17 -5.55
N ILE A 370 44.39 9.99 -5.36
CA ILE A 370 44.31 11.34 -5.90
C ILE A 370 45.34 12.16 -5.13
N LYS A 371 46.46 12.51 -5.80
CA LYS A 371 47.41 13.49 -5.30
C LYS A 371 46.75 14.86 -5.37
N LEU A 372 46.35 15.41 -4.23
CA LEU A 372 46.01 16.83 -4.07
C LEU A 372 47.29 17.65 -4.23
N THR A 373 47.54 18.17 -5.42
CA THR A 373 48.52 19.20 -5.65
C THR A 373 47.84 20.56 -5.74
N GLY A 374 48.27 21.47 -4.91
CA GLY A 374 48.26 22.87 -5.29
C GLY A 374 47.39 23.80 -4.47
N LYS A 375 48.03 24.38 -3.52
CA LYS A 375 48.08 25.80 -3.17
C LYS A 375 46.98 26.68 -3.80
N ASN A 376 46.07 27.16 -2.99
CA ASN A 376 45.53 28.49 -3.18
C ASN A 376 45.57 29.26 -1.85
N LYS A 377 46.29 30.39 -1.95
CA LYS A 377 46.50 31.38 -0.89
C LYS A 377 45.17 32.08 -0.58
N LEU A 378 44.82 32.09 0.69
CA LEU A 378 43.88 33.09 1.22
C LEU A 378 44.58 34.43 1.30
N THR A 379 44.12 35.39 0.51
CA THR A 379 44.34 36.81 0.79
C THR A 379 43.20 37.29 1.68
N LYS A 380 43.57 37.69 2.88
CA LYS A 380 42.76 38.53 3.76
C LYS A 380 42.78 39.95 3.17
N GLU A 381 41.65 40.52 2.92
CA GLU A 381 41.51 41.99 2.89
C GLU A 381 40.44 42.40 3.89
N THR A 382 40.92 43.13 4.85
CA THR A 382 40.23 43.95 5.81
C THR A 382 39.54 45.12 5.12
N ALA A 383 38.30 45.37 5.45
CA ALA A 383 37.69 46.68 5.27
C ALA A 383 36.96 47.08 6.55
N GLU A 384 37.57 48.04 7.18
CA GLU A 384 37.05 48.83 8.29
C GLU A 384 35.91 49.74 7.84
N THR A 385 34.99 49.95 8.76
CA THR A 385 34.24 51.15 9.10
C THR A 385 33.62 52.06 8.03
N LYS A 386 32.34 52.26 8.18
CA LYS A 386 31.76 53.57 8.43
C LYS A 386 30.36 53.46 9.03
N ASN A 387 30.29 53.96 10.28
CA ASN A 387 29.10 54.50 10.91
C ASN A 387 28.67 55.80 10.20
N ASP A 388 27.42 56.07 10.23
CA ASP A 388 26.77 57.27 10.78
C ASP A 388 25.58 57.77 9.91
N GLU A 389 24.55 58.12 10.66
CA GLU A 389 23.51 59.14 10.39
C GLU A 389 22.46 58.81 9.32
N ALA A 390 21.19 58.97 9.56
CA ALA A 390 20.32 59.77 10.44
C ALA A 390 18.93 59.13 10.38
N ALA A 391 18.17 59.03 11.39
CA ALA A 391 17.14 59.81 12.01
C ALA A 391 16.23 60.62 11.07
N GLU A 392 14.88 60.47 11.25
CA GLU A 392 13.77 61.34 10.89
C GLU A 392 13.33 61.39 9.41
N ALA A 393 12.23 60.72 9.15
CA ALA A 393 10.93 61.28 8.71
C ALA A 393 9.89 60.15 8.67
#